data_af4a043f8815a86ba340bcbfca7a42c1
#
_entry.id   af4a043f8815a86ba340bcbfca7a42c1
#
_cell.length_a   1.000
_cell.length_b   1.000
_cell.length_c   1.000
_cell.angle_alpha   90.00
_cell.angle_beta   90.00
_cell.angle_gamma   90.00
#
_symmetry.space_group_name_H-M   'P 1'
#
loop_
_entity.id
_entity.type
_entity.pdbx_description
1 polymer ?
#
loop_
_entity_poly.entity_id
_entity_poly.type
_entity_poly.pdbx_seq_one_letter_code
_entity_poly.pdbx_strand_id
1 'polypeptide(L)'
;MRTSKEYRQTAWSAIKPVLPIMLLIFLVASLPQLIFMFIQTVFGLMPPMDTDLLLSDPDAFVAAYSAFMSSSKGITYSLLNLLFTLITIPLSLGSIGAAQRILRGEGVLVRHSLAYIPYTFRAIWLQICTAFYAFWPMLLAYVVAIPVLLTVPSPDIVLFTAILLLIAVIATLVLAIMRTYSMVASDYLLARNPNTSCLLYTSPSPRDTR
;
A
#
# COMPACT_ATOMS: atom_id res chain seq x y z
N MET A 1 -10.65 -21.27 -27.32
CA MET A 1 -10.48 -20.33 -26.18
C MET A 1 -11.44 -20.73 -25.08
N ARG A 2 -10.98 -20.89 -23.84
CA ARG A 2 -11.89 -21.15 -22.71
C ARG A 2 -12.72 -19.91 -22.40
N THR A 3 -13.98 -20.09 -22.07
CA THR A 3 -14.86 -18.98 -21.70
C THR A 3 -14.52 -18.43 -20.30
N SER A 4 -14.84 -17.17 -20.01
CA SER A 4 -14.65 -16.55 -18.68
C SER A 4 -15.33 -17.38 -17.55
N LYS A 5 -16.42 -18.08 -17.89
CA LYS A 5 -17.16 -18.96 -16.97
C LYS A 5 -16.33 -20.21 -16.62
N GLU A 6 -15.67 -20.82 -17.59
CA GLU A 6 -14.82 -22.00 -17.37
C GLU A 6 -13.59 -21.65 -16.52
N TYR A 7 -12.96 -20.48 -16.77
CA TYR A 7 -11.85 -20.00 -15.93
C TYR A 7 -12.29 -19.81 -14.47
N ARG A 8 -13.46 -19.20 -14.24
CA ARG A 8 -13.98 -19.01 -12.87
C ARG A 8 -14.32 -20.34 -12.20
N GLN A 9 -14.91 -21.28 -12.92
CA GLN A 9 -15.22 -22.59 -12.37
C GLN A 9 -13.96 -23.39 -12.02
N THR A 10 -12.94 -23.35 -12.88
CA THR A 10 -11.65 -24.02 -12.61
C THR A 10 -10.95 -23.39 -11.40
N ALA A 11 -10.93 -22.05 -11.32
CA ALA A 11 -10.35 -21.35 -10.17
C ALA A 11 -11.13 -21.67 -8.86
N TRP A 12 -12.46 -21.69 -8.92
CA TRP A 12 -13.29 -21.99 -7.76
C TRP A 12 -13.11 -23.43 -7.28
N SER A 13 -13.05 -24.39 -8.20
CA SER A 13 -12.82 -25.81 -7.84
C SER A 13 -11.46 -26.03 -7.19
N ALA A 14 -10.43 -25.26 -7.58
CA ALA A 14 -9.10 -25.31 -6.97
C ALA A 14 -9.06 -24.65 -5.58
N ILE A 15 -9.80 -23.56 -5.38
CA ILE A 15 -9.78 -22.77 -4.12
C ILE A 15 -10.69 -23.38 -3.06
N LYS A 16 -11.85 -23.91 -3.44
CA LYS A 16 -12.89 -24.42 -2.52
C LYS A 16 -12.34 -25.36 -1.44
N PRO A 17 -11.52 -26.39 -1.74
CA PRO A 17 -11.02 -27.33 -0.72
C PRO A 17 -10.02 -26.68 0.26
N VAL A 18 -9.32 -25.62 -0.16
CA VAL A 18 -8.28 -24.93 0.64
C VAL A 18 -8.78 -23.60 1.22
N LEU A 19 -10.04 -23.24 0.99
CA LEU A 19 -10.63 -21.99 1.44
C LEU A 19 -10.44 -21.73 2.94
N PRO A 20 -10.66 -22.72 3.86
CA PRO A 20 -10.46 -22.48 5.29
C PRO A 20 -9.02 -22.12 5.64
N ILE A 21 -8.04 -22.77 4.99
CA ILE A 21 -6.61 -22.49 5.20
C ILE A 21 -6.27 -21.10 4.65
N MET A 22 -6.80 -20.73 3.48
CA MET A 22 -6.61 -19.39 2.94
C MET A 22 -7.19 -18.30 3.85
N LEU A 23 -8.39 -18.48 4.36
CA LEU A 23 -9.00 -17.54 5.30
C LEU A 23 -8.14 -17.37 6.55
N LEU A 24 -7.61 -18.48 7.09
CA LEU A 24 -6.71 -18.43 8.23
C LEU A 24 -5.39 -17.68 7.92
N ILE A 25 -4.82 -17.89 6.74
CA ILE A 25 -3.61 -17.16 6.30
C ILE A 25 -3.89 -15.66 6.17
N PHE A 26 -5.02 -15.26 5.58
CA PHE A 26 -5.43 -13.86 5.50
C PHE A 26 -5.69 -13.27 6.89
N LEU A 27 -6.32 -14.02 7.79
CA LEU A 27 -6.52 -13.59 9.17
C LEU A 27 -5.18 -13.35 9.87
N VAL A 28 -4.20 -14.25 9.72
CA VAL A 28 -2.85 -14.07 10.28
C VAL A 28 -2.16 -12.86 9.67
N ALA A 29 -2.30 -12.63 8.36
CA ALA A 29 -1.72 -11.46 7.70
C ALA A 29 -2.35 -10.13 8.15
N SER A 30 -3.65 -10.13 8.47
CA SER A 30 -4.37 -8.94 8.95
C SER A 30 -4.29 -8.73 10.46
N LEU A 31 -3.83 -9.73 11.21
CA LEU A 31 -3.78 -9.71 12.67
C LEU A 31 -3.00 -8.51 13.26
N PRO A 32 -1.84 -8.10 12.73
CA PRO A 32 -1.16 -6.91 13.22
C PRO A 32 -2.03 -5.65 13.11
N GLN A 33 -2.74 -5.49 12.01
CA GLN A 33 -3.61 -4.33 11.79
C GLN A 33 -4.82 -4.34 12.74
N LEU A 34 -5.39 -5.52 13.01
CA LEU A 34 -6.48 -5.67 13.98
C LEU A 34 -6.01 -5.35 15.41
N ILE A 35 -4.81 -5.81 15.78
CA ILE A 35 -4.20 -5.48 17.08
C ILE A 35 -3.97 -3.96 17.17
N PHE A 36 -3.44 -3.34 16.12
CA PHE A 36 -3.22 -1.89 16.09
C PHE A 36 -4.54 -1.13 16.27
N MET A 37 -5.59 -1.50 15.55
CA MET A 37 -6.92 -0.91 15.68
C MET A 37 -7.49 -1.05 17.10
N PHE A 38 -7.29 -2.21 17.73
CA PHE A 38 -7.67 -2.42 19.13
C PHE A 38 -6.89 -1.49 20.09
N ILE A 39 -5.57 -1.39 19.91
CA ILE A 39 -4.71 -0.50 20.70
C ILE A 39 -5.16 0.96 20.53
N GLN A 40 -5.40 1.41 19.32
CA GLN A 40 -5.89 2.77 19.04
C GLN A 40 -7.18 3.08 19.81
N THR A 41 -8.12 2.13 19.80
CA THR A 41 -9.41 2.30 20.46
C THR A 41 -9.26 2.34 21.98
N VAL A 42 -8.51 1.39 22.56
CA VAL A 42 -8.35 1.28 24.01
C VAL A 42 -7.58 2.47 24.61
N PHE A 43 -6.54 2.94 23.93
CA PHE A 43 -5.71 4.06 24.41
C PHE A 43 -6.15 5.43 23.91
N GLY A 44 -7.24 5.53 23.16
CA GLY A 44 -7.75 6.79 22.62
C GLY A 44 -6.72 7.50 21.73
N LEU A 45 -6.00 6.73 20.89
CA LEU A 45 -4.98 7.22 19.96
C LEU A 45 -5.57 7.51 18.56
N MET A 46 -6.89 7.51 18.43
CA MET A 46 -7.51 7.83 17.13
C MET A 46 -7.35 9.31 16.81
N PRO A 47 -6.91 9.63 15.56
CA PRO A 47 -6.96 11.02 15.11
C PRO A 47 -8.41 11.51 15.05
N PRO A 48 -8.65 12.82 15.25
CA PRO A 48 -9.99 13.38 15.12
C PRO A 48 -10.46 13.22 13.66
N MET A 49 -11.45 12.36 13.44
CA MET A 49 -12.08 12.10 12.14
C MET A 49 -13.53 12.56 12.19
N ASP A 50 -13.72 13.84 12.51
CA ASP A 50 -15.05 14.46 12.51
C ASP A 50 -15.39 14.88 11.07
N THR A 51 -16.23 14.07 10.41
CA THR A 51 -16.67 14.32 9.03
C THR A 51 -17.56 15.56 8.94
N ASP A 52 -18.30 15.88 9.99
CA ASP A 52 -19.18 17.07 10.02
C ASP A 52 -18.33 18.34 10.12
N LEU A 53 -17.26 18.30 10.92
CA LEU A 53 -16.30 19.39 11.00
C LEU A 53 -15.54 19.56 9.68
N LEU A 54 -15.16 18.47 9.02
CA LEU A 54 -14.47 18.51 7.71
C LEU A 54 -15.34 19.20 6.64
N LEU A 55 -16.66 18.98 6.66
CA LEU A 55 -17.58 19.56 5.69
C LEU A 55 -18.01 20.99 6.04
N SER A 56 -18.13 21.32 7.32
CA SER A 56 -18.58 22.63 7.78
C SER A 56 -17.46 23.65 7.92
N ASP A 57 -16.29 23.24 8.41
CA ASP A 57 -15.12 24.09 8.62
C ASP A 57 -13.83 23.29 8.39
N PRO A 58 -13.37 23.21 7.11
CA PRO A 58 -12.14 22.49 6.76
C PRO A 58 -10.89 23.02 7.47
N ASP A 59 -10.81 24.34 7.74
CA ASP A 59 -9.65 24.95 8.39
C ASP A 59 -9.57 24.54 9.86
N ALA A 60 -10.69 24.52 10.56
CA ALA A 60 -10.77 24.02 11.93
C ALA A 60 -10.42 22.53 12.00
N PHE A 61 -10.86 21.72 11.02
CA PHE A 61 -10.49 20.30 10.91
C PHE A 61 -8.98 20.13 10.75
N VAL A 62 -8.35 20.86 9.82
CA VAL A 62 -6.89 20.81 9.58
C VAL A 62 -6.13 21.25 10.84
N ALA A 63 -6.58 22.31 11.53
CA ALA A 63 -5.99 22.76 12.78
C ALA A 63 -6.07 21.69 13.88
N ALA A 64 -7.24 21.06 14.07
CA ALA A 64 -7.43 19.97 15.03
C ALA A 64 -6.55 18.75 14.72
N TYR A 65 -6.49 18.36 13.45
CA TYR A 65 -5.66 17.24 12.99
C TYR A 65 -4.17 17.52 13.19
N SER A 66 -3.69 18.71 12.83
CA SER A 66 -2.29 19.11 13.00
C SER A 66 -1.90 19.20 14.49
N ALA A 67 -2.78 19.71 15.33
CA ALA A 67 -2.58 19.74 16.78
C ALA A 67 -2.51 18.32 17.37
N PHE A 68 -3.37 17.40 16.91
CA PHE A 68 -3.28 15.98 17.29
C PHE A 68 -1.94 15.38 16.86
N MET A 69 -1.52 15.53 15.60
CA MET A 69 -0.29 14.96 15.08
C MET A 69 0.97 15.48 15.78
N SER A 70 0.93 16.71 16.26
CA SER A 70 2.03 17.32 17.05
C SER A 70 2.02 16.90 18.53
N SER A 71 0.94 16.32 19.00
CA SER A 71 0.80 15.87 20.40
C SER A 71 1.56 14.58 20.66
N SER A 72 1.84 14.28 21.91
CA SER A 72 2.43 13.01 22.34
C SER A 72 1.61 11.80 21.87
N LYS A 73 0.26 11.92 21.85
CA LYS A 73 -0.63 10.87 21.33
C LYS A 73 -0.47 10.66 19.83
N GLY A 74 -0.38 11.74 19.05
CA GLY A 74 -0.18 11.66 17.60
C GLY A 74 1.18 11.08 17.22
N ILE A 75 2.24 11.43 17.95
CA ILE A 75 3.57 10.84 17.77
C ILE A 75 3.52 9.33 18.07
N THR A 76 2.91 8.94 19.21
CA THR A 76 2.76 7.53 19.58
C THR A 76 1.94 6.76 18.53
N TYR A 77 0.85 7.34 18.05
CA TYR A 77 0.05 6.78 16.95
C TYR A 77 0.90 6.54 15.70
N SER A 78 1.67 7.53 15.27
CA SER A 78 2.50 7.45 14.07
C SER A 78 3.58 6.39 14.17
N LEU A 79 4.25 6.29 15.34
CA LEU A 79 5.27 5.27 15.59
C LEU A 79 4.69 3.86 15.62
N LEU A 80 3.55 3.68 16.29
CA LEU A 80 2.86 2.39 16.32
C LEU A 80 2.36 2.01 14.93
N ASN A 81 1.76 2.94 14.18
CA ASN A 81 1.31 2.69 12.82
C ASN A 81 2.47 2.24 11.91
N LEU A 82 3.62 2.91 11.99
CA LEU A 82 4.82 2.53 11.26
C LEU A 82 5.27 1.11 11.64
N LEU A 83 5.34 0.80 12.94
CA LEU A 83 5.75 -0.52 13.45
C LEU A 83 4.82 -1.63 12.92
N PHE A 84 3.50 -1.46 13.07
CA PHE A 84 2.53 -2.45 12.61
C PHE A 84 2.51 -2.60 11.09
N THR A 85 2.72 -1.51 10.35
CA THR A 85 2.88 -1.53 8.88
C THR A 85 4.10 -2.37 8.49
N LEU A 86 5.25 -2.16 9.13
CA LEU A 86 6.47 -2.93 8.87
C LEU A 86 6.30 -4.43 9.13
N ILE A 87 5.52 -4.80 10.16
CA ILE A 87 5.18 -6.20 10.45
C ILE A 87 4.21 -6.77 9.41
N THR A 88 3.26 -5.98 8.94
CA THR A 88 2.24 -6.42 7.97
C THR A 88 2.84 -6.72 6.59
N ILE A 89 3.88 -6.00 6.16
CA ILE A 89 4.52 -6.18 4.84
C ILE A 89 4.98 -7.62 4.59
N PRO A 90 5.82 -8.27 5.41
CA PRO A 90 6.26 -9.63 5.18
C PRO A 90 5.12 -10.66 5.29
N LEU A 91 4.12 -10.40 6.13
CA LEU A 91 2.97 -11.29 6.27
C LEU A 91 2.06 -11.24 5.02
N SER A 92 1.85 -10.07 4.45
CA SER A 92 1.11 -9.92 3.19
C SER A 92 1.83 -10.61 2.03
N LEU A 93 3.16 -10.48 1.95
CA LEU A 93 3.96 -11.21 0.97
C LEU A 93 3.85 -12.73 1.18
N GLY A 94 3.84 -13.19 2.43
CA GLY A 94 3.61 -14.59 2.80
C GLY A 94 2.24 -15.12 2.34
N SER A 95 1.19 -14.30 2.41
CA SER A 95 -0.14 -14.68 1.92
C SER A 95 -0.15 -14.86 0.40
N ILE A 96 0.55 -13.99 -0.34
CA ILE A 96 0.74 -14.13 -1.79
C ILE A 96 1.50 -15.41 -2.13
N GLY A 97 2.59 -15.69 -1.41
CA GLY A 97 3.37 -16.93 -1.58
C GLY A 97 2.56 -18.19 -1.32
N ALA A 98 1.70 -18.17 -0.29
CA ALA A 98 0.79 -19.26 0.00
C ALA A 98 -0.26 -19.47 -1.12
N ALA A 99 -0.83 -18.38 -1.64
CA ALA A 99 -1.75 -18.44 -2.78
C ALA A 99 -1.09 -19.05 -4.03
N GLN A 100 0.18 -18.70 -4.31
CA GLN A 100 0.92 -19.30 -5.42
C GLN A 100 1.14 -20.83 -5.25
N ARG A 101 1.40 -21.31 -4.04
CA ARG A 101 1.53 -22.73 -3.75
C ARG A 101 0.22 -23.48 -4.00
N ILE A 102 -0.90 -22.89 -3.59
CA ILE A 102 -2.23 -23.45 -3.87
C ILE A 102 -2.46 -23.61 -5.37
N LEU A 103 -2.12 -22.57 -6.16
CA LEU A 103 -2.28 -22.63 -7.62
C LEU A 103 -1.39 -23.70 -8.29
N ARG A 104 -0.30 -24.11 -7.63
CA ARG A 104 0.57 -25.22 -8.09
C ARG A 104 0.12 -26.59 -7.59
N GLY A 105 -0.96 -26.65 -6.80
CA GLY A 105 -1.40 -27.90 -6.17
C GLY A 105 -0.52 -28.38 -5.01
N GLU A 106 0.34 -27.49 -4.47
CA GLU A 106 1.19 -27.80 -3.32
C GLU A 106 0.38 -27.71 -2.03
N GLY A 107 0.71 -28.56 -1.04
CA GLY A 107 0.10 -28.47 0.30
C GLY A 107 0.49 -27.15 0.98
N VAL A 108 -0.52 -26.43 1.53
CA VAL A 108 -0.32 -25.14 2.19
C VAL A 108 -0.59 -25.26 3.68
N LEU A 109 0.31 -24.71 4.48
CA LEU A 109 0.22 -24.58 5.93
C LEU A 109 0.37 -23.11 6.33
N VAL A 110 -0.22 -22.71 7.44
CA VAL A 110 -0.14 -21.33 7.97
C VAL A 110 1.33 -20.88 8.15
N ARG A 111 2.22 -21.78 8.54
CA ARG A 111 3.66 -21.46 8.67
C ARG A 111 4.29 -20.92 7.37
N HIS A 112 3.71 -21.20 6.21
CA HIS A 112 4.23 -20.69 4.94
C HIS A 112 4.03 -19.16 4.80
N SER A 113 3.04 -18.58 5.48
CA SER A 113 2.89 -17.12 5.54
C SER A 113 4.00 -16.44 6.34
N LEU A 114 4.60 -17.16 7.30
CA LEU A 114 5.71 -16.66 8.12
C LEU A 114 7.09 -16.87 7.46
N ALA A 115 7.17 -17.66 6.41
CA ALA A 115 8.43 -17.99 5.72
C ALA A 115 9.12 -16.78 5.08
N TYR A 116 8.40 -15.66 4.91
CA TYR A 116 8.92 -14.44 4.30
C TYR A 116 9.44 -13.40 5.31
N ILE A 117 9.33 -13.67 6.61
CA ILE A 117 9.87 -12.79 7.66
C ILE A 117 11.38 -12.50 7.46
N PRO A 118 12.25 -13.47 7.09
CA PRO A 118 13.66 -13.18 6.84
C PRO A 118 13.90 -12.23 5.67
N TYR A 119 12.93 -12.08 4.78
CA TYR A 119 13.02 -11.20 3.59
C TYR A 119 12.33 -9.85 3.79
N THR A 120 11.98 -9.49 5.03
CA THR A 120 11.30 -8.24 5.40
C THR A 120 11.97 -7.02 4.81
N PHE A 121 13.31 -6.91 4.89
CA PHE A 121 14.03 -5.75 4.35
C PHE A 121 13.85 -5.59 2.84
N ARG A 122 13.87 -6.70 2.09
CA ARG A 122 13.64 -6.68 0.64
C ARG A 122 12.20 -6.32 0.29
N ALA A 123 11.25 -6.81 1.06
CA ALA A 123 9.83 -6.48 0.89
C ALA A 123 9.57 -5.00 1.18
N ILE A 124 10.16 -4.46 2.25
CA ILE A 124 10.09 -3.02 2.57
C ILE A 124 10.73 -2.19 1.46
N TRP A 125 11.92 -2.57 1.00
CA TRP A 125 12.60 -1.85 -0.08
C TRP A 125 11.77 -1.83 -1.36
N LEU A 126 11.14 -2.95 -1.71
CA LEU A 126 10.24 -3.03 -2.86
C LEU A 126 9.06 -2.07 -2.69
N GLN A 127 8.43 -2.03 -1.51
CA GLN A 127 7.32 -1.09 -1.23
C GLN A 127 7.76 0.38 -1.31
N ILE A 128 8.95 0.70 -0.80
CA ILE A 128 9.52 2.07 -0.91
C ILE A 128 9.73 2.43 -2.38
N CYS A 129 10.36 1.56 -3.18
CA CYS A 129 10.56 1.79 -4.60
C CYS A 129 9.22 1.95 -5.34
N THR A 130 8.23 1.13 -5.00
CA THR A 130 6.87 1.20 -5.55
C THR A 130 6.20 2.53 -5.23
N ALA A 131 6.23 2.93 -3.96
CA ALA A 131 5.66 4.18 -3.50
C ALA A 131 6.36 5.39 -4.17
N PHE A 132 7.69 5.42 -4.17
CA PHE A 132 8.44 6.47 -4.84
C PHE A 132 8.08 6.57 -6.32
N TYR A 133 8.01 5.43 -7.00
CA TYR A 133 7.68 5.39 -8.42
C TYR A 133 6.22 5.80 -8.72
N ALA A 134 5.30 5.56 -7.81
CA ALA A 134 3.91 5.99 -7.94
C ALA A 134 3.72 7.49 -7.66
N PHE A 135 4.42 8.02 -6.64
CA PHE A 135 4.19 9.38 -6.15
C PHE A 135 5.16 10.44 -6.67
N TRP A 136 6.20 10.07 -7.43
CA TRP A 136 7.18 11.03 -7.93
C TRP A 136 6.59 12.20 -8.74
N PRO A 137 5.51 12.07 -9.57
CA PRO A 137 4.97 13.21 -10.29
C PRO A 137 4.36 14.26 -9.34
N MET A 138 3.76 13.79 -8.23
CA MET A 138 3.23 14.67 -7.20
C MET A 138 4.37 15.41 -6.47
N LEU A 139 5.47 14.72 -6.18
CA LEU A 139 6.66 15.37 -5.60
C LEU A 139 7.20 16.47 -6.51
N LEU A 140 7.31 16.24 -7.82
CA LEU A 140 7.73 17.25 -8.76
C LEU A 140 6.77 18.46 -8.80
N ALA A 141 5.46 18.20 -8.80
CA ALA A 141 4.47 19.27 -8.78
C ALA A 141 4.62 20.15 -7.53
N TYR A 142 4.84 19.56 -6.35
CA TYR A 142 5.07 20.30 -5.11
C TYR A 142 6.39 21.10 -5.15
N VAL A 143 7.47 20.51 -5.64
CA VAL A 143 8.79 21.19 -5.77
C VAL A 143 8.68 22.43 -6.65
N VAL A 144 7.83 22.42 -7.66
CA VAL A 144 7.58 23.59 -8.53
C VAL A 144 6.58 24.56 -7.90
N ALA A 145 5.50 24.05 -7.34
CA ALA A 145 4.38 24.87 -6.84
C ALA A 145 4.77 25.71 -5.60
N ILE A 146 5.51 25.11 -4.65
CA ILE A 146 5.84 25.79 -3.39
C ILE A 146 6.71 27.05 -3.62
N PRO A 147 7.84 27.02 -4.36
CA PRO A 147 8.60 28.21 -4.65
C PRO A 147 7.81 29.29 -5.39
N VAL A 148 6.98 28.90 -6.36
CA VAL A 148 6.16 29.85 -7.13
C VAL A 148 5.16 30.57 -6.22
N LEU A 149 4.48 29.86 -5.33
CA LEU A 149 3.54 30.45 -4.37
C LEU A 149 4.23 31.38 -3.35
N LEU A 150 5.47 31.07 -2.96
CA LEU A 150 6.22 31.88 -2.00
C LEU A 150 6.80 33.13 -2.62
N THR A 151 7.11 33.13 -3.93
CA THR A 151 7.76 34.27 -4.59
C THR A 151 6.81 35.29 -5.15
N VAL A 152 5.63 34.88 -5.63
CA VAL A 152 4.67 35.79 -6.30
C VAL A 152 3.22 35.45 -5.90
N PRO A 153 2.75 35.90 -4.75
CA PRO A 153 1.38 35.61 -4.27
C PRO A 153 0.32 36.49 -4.95
N SER A 154 0.21 36.42 -6.28
CA SER A 154 -0.89 37.06 -6.99
C SER A 154 -2.09 36.10 -7.15
N PRO A 155 -3.35 36.59 -7.17
CA PRO A 155 -4.53 35.74 -7.30
C PRO A 155 -4.49 34.82 -8.53
N ASP A 156 -3.97 35.33 -9.66
CA ASP A 156 -3.87 34.59 -10.92
C ASP A 156 -2.84 33.45 -10.82
N ILE A 157 -1.73 33.69 -10.14
CA ILE A 157 -0.68 32.68 -9.94
C ILE A 157 -1.18 31.61 -8.94
N VAL A 158 -1.91 32.00 -7.90
CA VAL A 158 -2.54 31.05 -6.98
C VAL A 158 -3.52 30.13 -7.73
N LEU A 159 -4.38 30.71 -8.57
CA LEU A 159 -5.32 29.95 -9.38
C LEU A 159 -4.61 28.99 -10.35
N PHE A 160 -3.59 29.49 -11.07
CA PHE A 160 -2.79 28.67 -11.99
C PHE A 160 -2.12 27.52 -11.29
N THR A 161 -1.54 27.78 -10.11
CA THR A 161 -0.83 26.76 -9.29
C THR A 161 -1.82 25.72 -8.76
N ALA A 162 -3.01 26.14 -8.34
CA ALA A 162 -4.07 25.21 -7.91
C ALA A 162 -4.52 24.27 -9.04
N ILE A 163 -4.68 24.80 -10.25
CA ILE A 163 -5.01 23.98 -11.44
C ILE A 163 -3.87 23.00 -11.76
N LEU A 164 -2.63 23.44 -11.70
CA LEU A 164 -1.46 22.59 -11.95
C LEU A 164 -1.36 21.46 -10.92
N LEU A 165 -1.59 21.75 -9.64
CA LEU A 165 -1.63 20.75 -8.57
C LEU A 165 -2.78 19.76 -8.79
N LEU A 166 -3.96 20.23 -9.19
CA LEU A 166 -5.09 19.35 -9.49
C LEU A 166 -4.77 18.38 -10.63
N ILE A 167 -4.17 18.88 -11.71
CA ILE A 167 -3.72 18.03 -12.84
C ILE A 167 -2.67 17.03 -12.36
N ALA A 168 -1.71 17.43 -11.52
CA ALA A 168 -0.70 16.55 -10.96
C ALA A 168 -1.30 15.46 -10.08
N VAL A 169 -2.32 15.77 -9.27
CA VAL A 169 -3.06 14.79 -8.45
C VAL A 169 -3.76 13.76 -9.33
N ILE A 170 -4.48 14.21 -10.38
CA ILE A 170 -5.16 13.32 -11.32
C ILE A 170 -4.15 12.43 -12.06
N ALA A 171 -3.05 13.00 -12.56
CA ALA A 171 -1.99 12.25 -13.22
C ALA A 171 -1.36 11.22 -12.28
N THR A 172 -1.09 11.60 -11.04
CA THR A 172 -0.55 10.69 -10.02
C THR A 172 -1.51 9.55 -9.72
N LEU A 173 -2.82 9.83 -9.60
CA LEU A 173 -3.84 8.82 -9.37
C LEU A 173 -3.88 7.80 -10.53
N VAL A 174 -3.91 8.27 -11.76
CA VAL A 174 -3.90 7.40 -12.96
C VAL A 174 -2.64 6.55 -13.00
N LEU A 175 -1.48 7.18 -12.80
CA LEU A 175 -0.20 6.47 -12.76
C LEU A 175 -0.12 5.47 -11.59
N ALA A 176 -0.62 5.83 -10.42
CA ALA A 176 -0.67 4.93 -9.27
C ALA A 176 -1.53 3.69 -9.57
N ILE A 177 -2.70 3.88 -10.18
CA ILE A 177 -3.56 2.76 -10.59
C ILE A 177 -2.85 1.87 -11.61
N MET A 178 -2.32 2.45 -12.71
CA MET A 178 -1.63 1.67 -13.74
C MET A 178 -0.44 0.91 -13.19
N ARG A 179 0.30 1.50 -12.26
CA ARG A 179 1.49 0.92 -11.65
C ARG A 179 1.17 -0.09 -10.56
N THR A 180 0.10 0.09 -9.81
CA THR A 180 -0.37 -0.93 -8.87
C THR A 180 -0.64 -2.25 -9.60
N TYR A 181 -1.26 -2.20 -10.78
CA TYR A 181 -1.45 -3.39 -11.61
C TYR A 181 -0.13 -4.00 -12.13
N SER A 182 0.84 -3.19 -12.53
CA SER A 182 2.14 -3.70 -12.97
C SER A 182 2.98 -4.25 -11.82
N MET A 183 2.82 -3.70 -10.61
CA MET A 183 3.60 -4.08 -9.43
C MET A 183 3.00 -5.22 -8.61
N VAL A 184 1.72 -5.51 -8.76
CA VAL A 184 1.17 -6.81 -8.31
C VAL A 184 2.02 -7.96 -8.86
N ALA A 185 2.51 -7.85 -10.10
CA ALA A 185 3.43 -8.83 -10.66
C ALA A 185 4.78 -8.89 -9.92
N SER A 186 5.30 -7.78 -9.40
CA SER A 186 6.58 -7.76 -8.68
C SER A 186 6.50 -8.43 -7.32
N ASP A 187 5.40 -8.26 -6.59
CA ASP A 187 5.15 -8.99 -5.33
C ASP A 187 5.04 -10.49 -5.59
N TYR A 188 4.38 -10.90 -6.69
CA TYR A 188 4.33 -12.30 -7.11
C TYR A 188 5.71 -12.87 -7.46
N LEU A 189 6.56 -12.10 -8.13
CA LEU A 189 7.91 -12.50 -8.49
C LEU A 189 8.81 -12.60 -7.26
N LEU A 190 8.73 -11.63 -6.34
CA LEU A 190 9.46 -11.67 -5.06
C LEU A 190 9.01 -12.85 -4.21
N ALA A 191 7.71 -13.14 -4.14
CA ALA A 191 7.19 -14.31 -3.45
C ALA A 191 7.66 -15.65 -4.08
N ARG A 192 7.92 -15.66 -5.40
CA ARG A 192 8.42 -16.85 -6.11
C ARG A 192 9.93 -17.06 -5.90
N ASN A 193 10.71 -15.99 -5.94
CA ASN A 193 12.18 -16.04 -5.86
C ASN A 193 12.70 -14.92 -4.93
N PRO A 194 12.66 -15.11 -3.62
CA PRO A 194 13.03 -14.06 -2.66
C PRO A 194 14.51 -13.67 -2.71
N ASN A 195 15.34 -14.44 -3.40
CA ASN A 195 16.78 -14.18 -3.55
C ASN A 195 17.16 -13.33 -4.78
N THR A 196 16.20 -13.02 -5.65
CA THR A 196 16.47 -12.20 -6.85
C THR A 196 16.64 -10.72 -6.47
N SER A 197 17.46 -9.98 -7.22
CA SER A 197 17.68 -8.54 -6.97
C SER A 197 16.41 -7.73 -7.28
N CYS A 198 16.11 -6.72 -6.44
CA CYS A 198 14.94 -5.86 -6.62
C CYS A 198 14.91 -5.11 -7.96
N LEU A 199 16.06 -4.88 -8.58
CA LEU A 199 16.17 -4.21 -9.87
C LEU A 199 15.51 -5.01 -11.03
N LEU A 200 15.45 -6.33 -10.93
CA LEU A 200 14.78 -7.18 -11.91
C LEU A 200 13.25 -7.04 -11.87
N TYR A 201 12.70 -6.64 -10.73
CA TYR A 201 11.23 -6.48 -10.55
C TYR A 201 10.72 -5.13 -11.00
N THR A 202 11.59 -4.13 -11.08
CA THR A 202 11.24 -2.76 -11.52
C THR A 202 11.46 -2.54 -13.01
N SER A 203 12.08 -3.49 -13.72
CA SER A 203 12.27 -3.42 -15.17
C SER A 203 10.97 -3.82 -15.91
N PRO A 204 10.40 -2.94 -16.75
CA PRO A 204 9.17 -3.23 -17.49
C PRO A 204 9.41 -4.18 -18.68
N SER A 205 10.59 -4.76 -18.84
CA SER A 205 10.92 -5.60 -20.00
C SER A 205 10.69 -7.09 -19.71
N PRO A 206 9.70 -7.73 -20.37
CA PRO A 206 9.50 -9.18 -20.26
C PRO A 206 10.53 -9.99 -21.07
N ARG A 207 11.62 -9.39 -21.58
CA ARG A 207 12.57 -10.05 -22.49
C ARG A 207 13.65 -10.88 -21.80
N ASP A 208 13.85 -10.76 -20.50
CA ASP A 208 14.96 -11.42 -19.79
C ASP A 208 14.56 -12.67 -18.99
N THR A 209 13.43 -13.27 -19.30
CA THR A 209 12.98 -14.54 -18.68
C THR A 209 13.09 -15.73 -19.63
N ARG A 210 14.12 -15.79 -20.44
CA ARG A 210 14.47 -17.03 -21.15
C ARG A 210 15.74 -17.66 -20.60
#